data_26b51256ea55db8f211d6203374408c0
#
_entry.id   26b51256ea55db8f211d6203374408c0
#
_cell.length_a   1.000
_cell.length_b   1.000
_cell.length_c   1.000
_cell.angle_alpha   90.00
_cell.angle_beta   90.00
_cell.angle_gamma   90.00
#
_symmetry.space_group_name_H-M   'P 1'
#
loop_
_entity.id
_entity.type
_entity.pdbx_description
1 polymer ?
#
loop_
_entity_poly.entity_id
_entity_poly.type
_entity_poly.pdbx_seq_one_letter_code
_entity_poly.pdbx_strand_id
1 'polypeptide(L)'
;MSEKKRKMIDVDPAVVEMFARVLQKLKPPPKLTISEWADWFRQMSPEASAGTGRWHTDNAPYQREIMDAIGNPHVRMVVFKSSSQVGKTEVLLNVLGYYIDYNPAPILVLQPTVEMGQTFSKDRLAPMIRDTAVLRKKMDAKSRSEEHTSELQSPQ
;
A
#
# COMPACT_ATOMS: atom_id res chain seq x y z
N MET A 1 54.44 -22.09 11.18
CA MET A 1 53.06 -21.54 11.11
C MET A 1 52.30 -22.30 10.03
N SER A 2 51.40 -23.15 10.41
CA SER A 2 50.66 -24.07 9.52
C SER A 2 49.40 -23.39 9.01
N GLU A 3 49.36 -23.11 7.74
CA GLU A 3 48.22 -22.51 7.03
C GLU A 3 47.14 -23.59 6.85
N LYS A 4 46.10 -23.51 7.64
CA LYS A 4 44.94 -24.42 7.61
C LYS A 4 44.13 -24.10 6.33
N LYS A 5 44.39 -24.83 5.22
CA LYS A 5 43.58 -24.78 4.00
C LYS A 5 42.10 -25.05 4.39
N ARG A 6 41.26 -24.05 4.26
CA ARG A 6 39.80 -24.23 4.34
C ARG A 6 39.38 -25.16 3.20
N LYS A 7 38.90 -26.36 3.57
CA LYS A 7 38.29 -27.30 2.65
C LYS A 7 37.06 -26.65 2.06
N MET A 8 37.06 -26.28 0.81
CA MET A 8 35.87 -25.83 0.10
C MET A 8 34.90 -27.01 0.08
N ILE A 9 33.70 -26.81 0.62
CA ILE A 9 32.62 -27.78 0.56
C ILE A 9 32.11 -27.76 -0.88
N ASP A 10 32.24 -28.87 -1.56
CA ASP A 10 31.66 -29.08 -2.89
C ASP A 10 30.16 -29.26 -2.69
N VAL A 11 29.39 -28.24 -3.04
CA VAL A 11 27.92 -28.24 -2.88
C VAL A 11 27.32 -28.63 -4.23
N ASP A 12 26.44 -29.64 -4.20
CA ASP A 12 25.72 -30.08 -5.39
C ASP A 12 25.01 -28.87 -6.08
N PRO A 13 25.24 -28.66 -7.39
CA PRO A 13 24.59 -27.59 -8.15
C PRO A 13 23.09 -27.55 -8.03
N ALA A 14 22.42 -28.71 -7.89
CA ALA A 14 20.98 -28.79 -7.68
C ALA A 14 20.55 -28.17 -6.34
N VAL A 15 21.36 -28.33 -5.29
CA VAL A 15 21.13 -27.72 -3.98
C VAL A 15 21.28 -26.20 -4.06
N VAL A 16 22.31 -25.74 -4.75
CA VAL A 16 22.54 -24.29 -4.97
C VAL A 16 21.38 -23.66 -5.71
N GLU A 17 20.87 -24.30 -6.75
CA GLU A 17 19.72 -23.82 -7.52
C GLU A 17 18.43 -23.81 -6.67
N MET A 18 18.20 -24.83 -5.88
CA MET A 18 17.07 -24.87 -4.95
C MET A 18 17.13 -23.72 -3.94
N PHE A 19 18.28 -23.48 -3.33
CA PHE A 19 18.46 -22.35 -2.40
C PHE A 19 18.29 -20.99 -3.12
N ALA A 20 18.79 -20.84 -4.33
CA ALA A 20 18.59 -19.62 -5.12
C ALA A 20 17.10 -19.32 -5.38
N ARG A 21 16.30 -20.35 -5.71
CA ARG A 21 14.84 -20.23 -5.87
C ARG A 21 14.15 -19.83 -4.57
N VAL A 22 14.54 -20.41 -3.44
CA VAL A 22 14.00 -20.05 -2.13
C VAL A 22 14.37 -18.62 -1.75
N LEU A 23 15.64 -18.24 -1.93
CA LEU A 23 16.11 -16.88 -1.65
C LEU A 23 15.45 -15.83 -2.53
N GLN A 24 15.13 -16.13 -3.80
CA GLN A 24 14.34 -15.23 -4.64
C GLN A 24 12.94 -14.95 -4.10
N LYS A 25 12.29 -15.97 -3.50
CA LYS A 25 10.97 -15.81 -2.86
C LYS A 25 11.05 -15.04 -1.53
N LEU A 26 12.21 -15.04 -0.88
CA LEU A 26 12.47 -14.33 0.37
C LEU A 26 12.98 -12.89 0.15
N LYS A 27 13.23 -12.48 -1.10
CA LYS A 27 13.58 -11.09 -1.39
C LYS A 27 12.41 -10.19 -0.93
N PRO A 28 12.70 -9.19 -0.08
CA PRO A 28 11.66 -8.22 0.27
C PRO A 28 11.18 -7.54 -1.03
N PRO A 29 9.89 -7.22 -1.12
CA PRO A 29 9.39 -6.46 -2.26
C PRO A 29 10.18 -5.15 -2.41
N PRO A 30 10.33 -4.64 -3.64
CA PRO A 30 11.04 -3.38 -3.87
C PRO A 30 10.41 -2.29 -3.00
N LYS A 31 11.24 -1.47 -2.36
CA LYS A 31 10.76 -0.35 -1.55
C LYS A 31 10.15 0.70 -2.47
N LEU A 32 8.83 0.64 -2.66
CA LEU A 32 8.09 1.63 -3.40
C LEU A 32 7.85 2.87 -2.54
N THR A 33 7.94 4.05 -3.13
CA THR A 33 7.41 5.27 -2.55
C THR A 33 5.89 5.31 -2.69
N ILE A 34 5.22 6.24 -2.01
CA ILE A 34 3.76 6.37 -2.11
C ILE A 34 3.35 6.77 -3.53
N SER A 35 4.12 7.65 -4.17
CA SER A 35 3.86 8.07 -5.54
C SER A 35 4.01 6.91 -6.54
N GLU A 36 5.07 6.10 -6.41
CA GLU A 36 5.28 4.91 -7.24
C GLU A 36 4.19 3.87 -7.03
N TRP A 37 3.78 3.62 -5.78
CA TRP A 37 2.67 2.72 -5.51
C TRP A 37 1.38 3.21 -6.17
N ALA A 38 1.09 4.49 -6.09
CA ALA A 38 -0.08 5.08 -6.72
C ALA A 38 -0.04 4.92 -8.24
N ASP A 39 1.10 5.20 -8.88
CA ASP A 39 1.28 5.05 -10.33
C ASP A 39 1.14 3.58 -10.78
N TRP A 40 1.48 2.61 -9.92
CA TRP A 40 1.42 1.19 -10.29
C TRP A 40 0.06 0.56 -10.07
N PHE A 41 -0.65 0.94 -9.02
CA PHE A 41 -1.81 0.17 -8.55
C PHE A 41 -3.11 0.96 -8.47
N ARG A 42 -3.04 2.29 -8.29
CA ARG A 42 -4.22 3.11 -8.02
C ARG A 42 -5.11 3.21 -9.26
N GLN A 43 -6.41 2.95 -9.06
CA GLN A 43 -7.47 3.23 -10.03
C GLN A 43 -8.34 4.37 -9.52
N MET A 44 -8.64 5.32 -10.40
CA MET A 44 -9.56 6.42 -10.11
C MET A 44 -10.99 5.97 -10.40
N SER A 45 -11.87 6.18 -9.42
CA SER A 45 -13.29 5.88 -9.55
C SER A 45 -13.98 6.96 -10.35
N PRO A 46 -14.80 6.63 -11.34
CA PRO A 46 -15.59 7.62 -12.11
C PRO A 46 -16.52 8.46 -11.24
N GLU A 47 -16.99 7.88 -10.13
CA GLU A 47 -17.91 8.51 -9.18
C GLU A 47 -17.21 9.50 -8.23
N ALA A 48 -15.94 9.26 -7.93
CA ALA A 48 -15.21 9.95 -6.87
C ALA A 48 -14.12 10.91 -7.38
N SER A 49 -13.75 10.83 -8.66
CA SER A 49 -12.65 11.60 -9.23
C SER A 49 -13.07 12.33 -10.51
N ALA A 50 -12.45 13.48 -10.76
CA ALA A 50 -12.64 14.22 -12.01
C ALA A 50 -12.08 13.50 -13.25
N GLY A 51 -11.26 12.44 -13.04
CA GLY A 51 -10.71 11.58 -14.08
C GLY A 51 -11.07 10.12 -13.84
N THR A 52 -11.00 9.31 -14.89
CA THR A 52 -11.25 7.87 -14.87
C THR A 52 -10.01 7.11 -15.30
N GLY A 53 -9.85 5.86 -14.80
CA GLY A 53 -8.77 4.99 -15.20
C GLY A 53 -7.60 5.00 -14.21
N ARG A 54 -6.43 4.65 -14.71
CA ARG A 54 -5.23 4.54 -13.89
C ARG A 54 -4.74 5.91 -13.42
N TRP A 55 -4.29 5.95 -12.17
CA TRP A 55 -3.62 7.12 -11.63
C TRP A 55 -2.28 7.37 -12.32
N HIS A 56 -1.95 8.63 -12.58
CA HIS A 56 -0.65 9.07 -13.08
C HIS A 56 -0.22 10.32 -12.31
N THR A 57 0.81 10.19 -11.51
CA THR A 57 1.34 11.29 -10.69
C THR A 57 1.84 12.45 -11.57
N ASP A 58 2.25 12.18 -12.81
CA ASP A 58 2.72 13.19 -13.75
C ASP A 58 1.63 14.16 -14.21
N ASN A 59 0.35 13.82 -14.02
CA ASN A 59 -0.77 14.77 -14.25
C ASN A 59 -0.79 15.91 -13.22
N ALA A 60 -0.18 15.69 -12.03
CA ALA A 60 -0.05 16.67 -10.97
C ALA A 60 1.31 16.50 -10.26
N PRO A 61 2.42 16.87 -10.90
CA PRO A 61 3.78 16.52 -10.44
C PRO A 61 4.11 17.07 -9.03
N TYR A 62 3.50 18.19 -8.64
CA TYR A 62 3.65 18.80 -7.32
C TYR A 62 3.15 17.90 -6.18
N GLN A 63 2.32 16.89 -6.45
CA GLN A 63 1.83 15.95 -5.45
C GLN A 63 2.86 14.87 -5.12
N ARG A 64 3.81 14.60 -6.01
CA ARG A 64 4.84 13.57 -5.84
C ARG A 64 5.66 13.79 -4.56
N GLU A 65 6.25 14.97 -4.45
CA GLU A 65 7.09 15.32 -3.29
C GLU A 65 6.30 15.24 -1.98
N ILE A 66 5.03 15.66 -1.98
CA ILE A 66 4.16 15.61 -0.80
C ILE A 66 3.91 14.16 -0.37
N MET A 67 3.56 13.29 -1.31
CA MET A 67 3.31 11.86 -1.05
C MET A 67 4.58 11.18 -0.53
N ASP A 68 5.70 11.41 -1.18
CA ASP A 68 6.97 10.76 -0.82
C ASP A 68 7.53 11.28 0.50
N ALA A 69 7.30 12.56 0.83
CA ALA A 69 7.61 13.11 2.16
C ALA A 69 6.81 12.43 3.27
N ILE A 70 5.53 12.11 3.04
CA ILE A 70 4.70 11.38 4.03
C ILE A 70 5.24 9.96 4.25
N GLY A 71 5.76 9.31 3.21
CA GLY A 71 6.38 7.98 3.29
C GLY A 71 7.77 7.95 3.91
N ASN A 72 8.40 9.11 4.11
CA ASN A 72 9.75 9.19 4.63
C ASN A 72 9.78 9.06 6.17
N PRO A 73 10.46 8.03 6.75
CA PRO A 73 10.49 7.79 8.19
C PRO A 73 11.16 8.91 9.01
N HIS A 74 11.93 9.80 8.38
CA HIS A 74 12.56 10.95 9.03
C HIS A 74 11.64 12.18 9.10
N VAL A 75 10.52 12.18 8.37
CA VAL A 75 9.53 13.26 8.36
C VAL A 75 8.43 12.95 9.36
N ARG A 76 8.27 13.78 10.37
CA ARG A 76 7.26 13.59 11.42
C ARG A 76 5.94 14.30 11.13
N MET A 77 5.98 15.33 10.31
CA MET A 77 4.81 16.15 10.01
C MET A 77 4.90 16.69 8.59
N VAL A 78 3.82 16.58 7.84
CA VAL A 78 3.63 17.22 6.54
C VAL A 78 2.41 18.12 6.62
N VAL A 79 2.57 19.39 6.29
CA VAL A 79 1.47 20.37 6.24
C VAL A 79 1.24 20.76 4.79
N PHE A 80 0.09 20.32 4.24
CA PHE A 80 -0.28 20.63 2.86
C PHE A 80 -1.28 21.79 2.83
N LYS A 81 -0.77 23.00 2.67
CA LYS A 81 -1.58 24.21 2.48
C LYS A 81 -1.65 24.58 1.00
N SER A 82 -2.84 24.58 0.44
CA SER A 82 -3.05 24.87 -0.98
C SER A 82 -4.45 25.42 -1.22
N SER A 83 -4.71 25.92 -2.43
CA SER A 83 -6.04 26.33 -2.90
C SER A 83 -7.03 25.13 -2.90
N SER A 84 -8.29 25.39 -3.17
CA SER A 84 -9.29 24.34 -3.41
C SER A 84 -9.01 23.60 -4.73
N GLN A 85 -9.51 22.37 -4.83
CA GLN A 85 -9.51 21.54 -6.05
C GLN A 85 -8.13 21.20 -6.66
N VAL A 86 -7.08 21.22 -5.85
CA VAL A 86 -5.73 20.77 -6.26
C VAL A 86 -5.45 19.31 -5.94
N GLY A 87 -6.48 18.51 -5.68
CA GLY A 87 -6.34 17.08 -5.47
C GLY A 87 -5.83 16.67 -4.08
N LYS A 88 -6.02 17.49 -3.03
CA LYS A 88 -5.65 17.13 -1.64
C LYS A 88 -6.21 15.78 -1.20
N THR A 89 -7.48 15.54 -1.52
CA THR A 89 -8.17 14.30 -1.20
C THR A 89 -7.53 13.10 -1.92
N GLU A 90 -7.10 13.28 -3.18
CA GLU A 90 -6.44 12.21 -3.94
C GLU A 90 -5.07 11.85 -3.34
N VAL A 91 -4.29 12.84 -2.89
CA VAL A 91 -3.04 12.58 -2.14
C VAL A 91 -3.34 11.76 -0.90
N LEU A 92 -4.37 12.13 -0.11
CA LEU A 92 -4.75 11.39 1.09
C LEU A 92 -5.17 9.95 0.76
N LEU A 93 -5.97 9.76 -0.30
CA LEU A 93 -6.40 8.44 -0.75
C LEU A 93 -5.21 7.57 -1.20
N ASN A 94 -4.23 8.14 -1.90
CA ASN A 94 -3.01 7.43 -2.29
C ASN A 94 -2.19 7.00 -1.07
N VAL A 95 -2.06 7.87 -0.07
CA VAL A 95 -1.41 7.55 1.21
C VAL A 95 -2.13 6.41 1.92
N LEU A 96 -3.46 6.47 2.04
CA LEU A 96 -4.28 5.42 2.64
C LEU A 96 -4.12 4.09 1.91
N GLY A 97 -4.20 4.10 0.58
CA GLY A 97 -4.04 2.92 -0.25
C GLY A 97 -2.67 2.26 -0.05
N TYR A 98 -1.61 3.05 -0.02
CA TYR A 98 -0.26 2.56 0.22
C TYR A 98 -0.10 1.88 1.59
N TYR A 99 -0.62 2.50 2.65
CA TYR A 99 -0.53 1.92 3.99
C TYR A 99 -1.49 0.76 4.23
N ILE A 100 -2.58 0.66 3.48
CA ILE A 100 -3.45 -0.53 3.53
C ILE A 100 -2.80 -1.71 2.79
N ASP A 101 -2.16 -1.46 1.64
CA ASP A 101 -1.64 -2.52 0.77
C ASP A 101 -0.18 -2.86 1.01
N TYR A 102 0.70 -1.86 0.87
CA TYR A 102 2.14 -2.11 0.75
C TYR A 102 2.88 -2.08 2.09
N ASN A 103 2.61 -1.10 2.93
CA ASN A 103 3.27 -0.95 4.25
C ASN A 103 2.21 -0.80 5.36
N PRO A 104 1.53 -1.89 5.76
CA PRO A 104 0.42 -1.82 6.70
C PRO A 104 0.80 -1.16 8.02
N ALA A 105 0.05 -0.12 8.38
CA ALA A 105 0.21 0.62 9.62
C ALA A 105 -1.16 1.11 10.14
N PRO A 106 -1.33 1.31 11.46
CA PRO A 106 -2.52 1.95 12.01
C PRO A 106 -2.65 3.37 11.46
N ILE A 107 -3.86 3.73 10.98
CA ILE A 107 -4.13 5.05 10.40
C ILE A 107 -5.35 5.64 11.09
N LEU A 108 -5.25 6.91 11.48
CA LEU A 108 -6.36 7.70 11.98
C LEU A 108 -6.61 8.87 11.03
N VAL A 109 -7.81 8.93 10.46
CA VAL A 109 -8.27 10.04 9.61
C VAL A 109 -9.27 10.87 10.39
N LEU A 110 -8.93 12.11 10.68
CA LEU A 110 -9.81 13.04 11.37
C LEU A 110 -10.51 13.96 10.36
N GLN A 111 -11.81 14.13 10.53
CA GLN A 111 -12.63 15.05 9.74
C GLN A 111 -13.31 16.06 10.68
N PRO A 112 -13.56 17.28 10.22
CA PRO A 112 -14.15 18.34 11.07
C PRO A 112 -15.54 18.01 11.62
N THR A 113 -16.34 17.27 10.84
CA THR A 113 -17.70 16.86 11.25
C THR A 113 -17.96 15.39 10.95
N VAL A 114 -18.96 14.83 11.60
CA VAL A 114 -19.39 13.43 11.39
C VAL A 114 -19.86 13.22 9.95
N GLU A 115 -20.63 14.18 9.42
CA GLU A 115 -21.12 14.12 8.04
C GLU A 115 -19.96 14.09 7.02
N MET A 116 -18.95 14.93 7.21
CA MET A 116 -17.76 14.93 6.36
C MET A 116 -16.99 13.61 6.46
N GLY A 117 -16.93 13.03 7.66
CA GLY A 117 -16.32 11.71 7.87
C GLY A 117 -17.08 10.61 7.13
N GLN A 118 -18.39 10.61 7.19
CA GLN A 118 -19.24 9.65 6.48
C GLN A 118 -19.14 9.81 4.96
N THR A 119 -19.21 11.04 4.45
CA THR A 119 -19.04 11.38 3.04
C THR A 119 -17.67 10.92 2.54
N PHE A 120 -16.61 11.24 3.28
CA PHE A 120 -15.26 10.78 2.92
C PHE A 120 -15.17 9.24 2.84
N SER A 121 -15.73 8.55 3.82
CA SER A 121 -15.71 7.09 3.87
C SER A 121 -16.50 6.46 2.72
N LYS A 122 -17.75 6.91 2.51
CA LYS A 122 -18.67 6.31 1.53
C LYS A 122 -18.38 6.74 0.09
N ASP A 123 -18.09 8.02 -0.13
CA ASP A 123 -18.04 8.60 -1.47
C ASP A 123 -16.62 8.70 -2.02
N ARG A 124 -15.60 8.51 -1.17
CA ARG A 124 -14.19 8.60 -1.58
C ARG A 124 -13.42 7.32 -1.32
N LEU A 125 -13.38 6.87 -0.06
CA LEU A 125 -12.57 5.73 0.35
C LEU A 125 -13.14 4.40 -0.15
N ALA A 126 -14.42 4.15 0.01
CA ALA A 126 -15.04 2.90 -0.41
C ALA A 126 -14.96 2.67 -1.93
N PRO A 127 -15.25 3.65 -2.81
CA PRO A 127 -15.03 3.49 -4.25
C PRO A 127 -13.56 3.23 -4.61
N MET A 128 -12.62 3.92 -3.95
CA MET A 128 -11.20 3.67 -4.16
C MET A 128 -10.80 2.22 -3.86
N ILE A 129 -11.25 1.68 -2.73
CA ILE A 129 -10.96 0.30 -2.33
C ILE A 129 -11.59 -0.68 -3.32
N ARG A 130 -12.84 -0.44 -3.72
CA ARG A 130 -13.58 -1.28 -4.68
C ARG A 130 -12.87 -1.36 -6.03
N ASP A 131 -12.40 -0.22 -6.54
CA ASP A 131 -11.90 -0.10 -7.91
C ASP A 131 -10.41 -0.41 -8.03
N THR A 132 -9.65 -0.29 -6.94
CA THR A 132 -8.22 -0.65 -6.91
C THR A 132 -8.05 -2.14 -6.56
N ALA A 133 -7.67 -2.94 -7.55
CA ALA A 133 -7.68 -4.41 -7.47
C ALA A 133 -6.87 -4.99 -6.28
N VAL A 134 -5.73 -4.38 -5.95
CA VAL A 134 -4.88 -4.85 -4.83
C VAL A 134 -5.55 -4.61 -3.47
N LEU A 135 -6.27 -3.49 -3.32
CA LEU A 135 -7.01 -3.16 -2.11
C LEU A 135 -8.23 -4.06 -1.94
N ARG A 136 -9.02 -4.24 -2.99
CA ARG A 136 -10.19 -5.13 -3.00
C ARG A 136 -9.83 -6.54 -2.56
N LYS A 137 -8.76 -7.13 -3.13
CA LYS A 137 -8.30 -8.48 -2.77
C LYS A 137 -7.99 -8.62 -1.28
N LYS A 138 -7.42 -7.59 -0.66
CA LYS A 138 -7.10 -7.60 0.78
C LYS A 138 -8.34 -7.52 1.65
N MET A 139 -9.34 -6.73 1.25
CA MET A 139 -10.60 -6.62 1.98
C MET A 139 -11.39 -7.94 1.89
N ASP A 140 -11.47 -8.56 0.71
CA ASP A 140 -12.13 -9.85 0.52
C ASP A 140 -11.46 -10.98 1.33
N ALA A 141 -10.13 -10.98 1.40
CA ALA A 141 -9.38 -11.96 2.19
C ALA A 141 -9.62 -11.80 3.70
N LYS A 142 -9.73 -10.55 4.19
CA LYS A 142 -10.03 -10.26 5.59
C LYS A 142 -11.45 -10.68 5.97
N SER A 143 -12.45 -10.34 5.16
CA SER A 143 -13.85 -10.74 5.37
C SER A 143 -13.98 -12.26 5.50
N ARG A 144 -13.35 -13.01 4.60
CA ARG A 144 -13.37 -14.48 4.62
C ARG A 144 -12.72 -15.07 5.89
N SER A 145 -11.67 -14.45 6.41
CA SER A 145 -11.02 -14.90 7.64
C SER A 145 -11.86 -14.62 8.90
N GLU A 146 -12.63 -13.54 8.89
CA GLU A 146 -13.53 -13.19 10.00
C GLU A 146 -14.77 -14.09 10.03
N GLU A 147 -15.33 -14.47 8.88
CA GLU A 147 -16.42 -15.44 8.78
C GLU A 147 -16.00 -16.81 9.35
N HIS A 148 -14.82 -17.30 9.00
CA HIS A 148 -14.31 -18.59 9.49
C HIS A 148 -14.08 -18.60 11.02
N THR A 149 -13.70 -17.45 11.58
CA THR A 149 -13.47 -17.33 13.04
C THR A 149 -14.80 -17.29 13.80
N SER A 150 -15.84 -16.70 13.26
CA SER A 150 -17.16 -16.62 13.88
C SER A 150 -17.90 -17.97 13.87
N GLU A 151 -17.71 -18.79 12.84
CA GLU A 151 -18.28 -20.16 12.79
C GLU A 151 -17.69 -21.08 13.86
N LEU A 152 -16.39 -20.91 14.21
CA LEU A 152 -15.72 -21.71 15.23
C LEU A 152 -16.10 -21.33 16.68
N GLN A 153 -16.74 -20.18 16.88
CA GLN A 153 -17.14 -19.66 18.18
C GLN A 153 -18.61 -19.88 18.52
N SER A 154 -19.40 -20.52 17.65
CA SER A 154 -20.79 -20.87 17.92
C SER A 154 -20.84 -22.10 18.83
N PRO A 155 -21.29 -21.98 20.09
CA PRO A 155 -21.43 -23.15 20.99
C PRO A 155 -22.55 -24.03 20.46
N GLN A 156 -22.31 -25.35 20.41
CA GLN A 156 -23.32 -26.38 20.20
C GLN A 156 -24.18 -26.53 21.46
#